data_8da4a107c24057aa9974e7ffea11d2a7
#
_entry.id   8da4a107c24057aa9974e7ffea11d2a7
#
_cell.length_a   1.000
_cell.length_b   1.000
_cell.length_c   1.000
_cell.angle_alpha   90.00
_cell.angle_beta   90.00
_cell.angle_gamma   90.00
#
_symmetry.space_group_name_H-M   'P 1'
#
loop_
_entity.id
_entity.type
_entity.pdbx_description
1 polymer ?
#
loop_
_entity_poly.entity_id
_entity_poly.type
_entity_poly.pdbx_seq_one_letter_code
_entity_poly.pdbx_strand_id
1 'polypeptide(L)'
;FIAHARLAEKLHKPLIIHCVRAYDEILSAHKKISPQQTWIVHGFRGKPQLATQLVNNGLCISLGEQFNPESAASIPGERLFVESDESRMPLDEIYARIAAARKQPIETMTAQISRNADRCGFAF
;
A
#
# COMPACT_ATOMS: atom_id res chain seq x y z
N PHE A 1 5.94 12.79 12.07
CA PHE A 1 5.31 12.35 10.83
C PHE A 1 5.32 13.42 9.73
N ILE A 2 4.82 14.61 10.02
CA ILE A 2 4.72 15.69 9.01
C ILE A 2 6.10 16.10 8.47
N ALA A 3 7.11 16.14 9.35
CA ALA A 3 8.48 16.44 8.94
C ALA A 3 9.01 15.41 7.93
N HIS A 4 8.73 14.12 8.17
CA HIS A 4 9.13 13.07 7.24
C HIS A 4 8.37 13.16 5.92
N ALA A 5 7.09 13.51 5.97
CA ALA A 5 6.28 13.67 4.77
C ALA A 5 6.79 14.83 3.90
N ARG A 6 7.14 15.95 4.53
CA ARG A 6 7.72 17.10 3.81
C ARG A 6 9.08 16.78 3.23
N LEU A 7 9.89 16.00 3.94
CA LEU A 7 11.20 15.57 3.44
C LEU A 7 11.03 14.66 2.21
N ALA A 8 10.08 13.72 2.25
CA ALA A 8 9.79 12.85 1.11
C ALA A 8 9.42 13.66 -0.13
N GLU A 9 8.57 14.69 0.02
CA GLU A 9 8.22 15.60 -1.08
C GLU A 9 9.45 16.32 -1.63
N LYS A 10 10.28 16.85 -0.76
CA LYS A 10 11.51 17.57 -1.14
C LYS A 10 12.46 16.68 -1.91
N LEU A 11 12.58 15.42 -1.52
CA LEU A 11 13.48 14.44 -2.13
C LEU A 11 12.84 13.70 -3.32
N HIS A 12 11.58 13.98 -3.65
CA HIS A 12 10.82 13.29 -4.69
C HIS A 12 10.78 11.77 -4.48
N LYS A 13 10.54 11.36 -3.21
CA LYS A 13 10.49 9.96 -2.82
C LYS A 13 9.10 9.59 -2.31
N PRO A 14 8.66 8.34 -2.52
CA PRO A 14 7.44 7.88 -1.89
C PRO A 14 7.59 7.81 -0.39
N LEU A 15 6.49 7.97 0.34
CA LEU A 15 6.45 7.88 1.80
C LEU A 15 5.82 6.57 2.21
N ILE A 16 6.55 5.76 2.98
CA ILE A 16 6.04 4.51 3.52
C ILE A 16 5.61 4.75 4.96
N ILE A 17 4.35 4.43 5.25
CA ILE A 17 3.72 4.74 6.53
C ILE A 17 3.39 3.45 7.25
N HIS A 18 3.98 3.27 8.44
CA HIS A 18 3.60 2.20 9.36
C HIS A 18 2.51 2.74 10.27
N CYS A 19 1.30 2.23 10.12
CA CYS A 19 0.18 2.69 10.92
C CYS A 19 -0.72 1.51 11.30
N VAL A 20 -0.97 1.38 12.60
CA VAL A 20 -1.90 0.39 13.13
C VAL A 20 -3.22 1.07 13.54
N ARG A 21 -3.14 2.34 13.87
CA ARG A 21 -4.26 3.18 14.32
C ARG A 21 -4.05 4.60 13.78
N ALA A 22 -4.96 5.50 14.08
CA ALA A 22 -4.83 6.91 13.73
C ALA A 22 -4.85 7.18 12.22
N TYR A 23 -5.62 6.40 11.48
CA TYR A 23 -5.77 6.61 10.03
C TYR A 23 -6.37 7.97 9.71
N ASP A 24 -7.23 8.50 10.58
CA ASP A 24 -7.81 9.83 10.40
C ASP A 24 -6.73 10.91 10.40
N GLU A 25 -5.71 10.77 11.23
CA GLU A 25 -4.58 11.70 11.28
C GLU A 25 -3.77 11.64 9.99
N ILE A 26 -3.57 10.44 9.45
CA ILE A 26 -2.86 10.25 8.17
C ILE A 26 -3.64 10.89 7.03
N LEU A 27 -4.95 10.67 6.99
CA LEU A 27 -5.80 11.26 5.96
C LEU A 27 -5.84 12.78 6.05
N SER A 28 -5.91 13.32 7.27
CA SER A 28 -5.86 14.76 7.50
C SER A 28 -4.53 15.36 7.05
N ALA A 29 -3.42 14.70 7.39
CA ALA A 29 -2.09 15.15 6.98
C ALA A 29 -1.93 15.09 5.47
N HIS A 30 -2.41 14.03 4.82
CA HIS A 30 -2.36 13.89 3.37
C HIS A 30 -3.11 15.02 2.69
N LYS A 31 -4.31 15.31 3.16
CA LYS A 31 -5.13 16.39 2.62
C LYS A 31 -4.46 17.75 2.81
N LYS A 32 -3.87 17.99 3.99
CA LYS A 32 -3.21 19.25 4.33
C LYS A 32 -1.96 19.49 3.48
N ILE A 33 -1.14 18.45 3.29
CA ILE A 33 0.12 18.55 2.56
C ILE A 33 -0.14 18.52 1.05
N SER A 34 -1.19 17.82 0.60
CA SER A 34 -1.48 17.60 -0.83
C SER A 34 -0.24 17.11 -1.58
N PRO A 35 0.32 15.95 -1.18
CA PRO A 35 1.60 15.52 -1.71
C PRO A 35 1.52 15.16 -3.20
N GLN A 36 2.62 15.39 -3.91
CA GLN A 36 2.79 14.91 -5.28
C GLN A 36 3.40 13.51 -5.30
N GLN A 37 4.07 13.12 -4.23
CA GLN A 37 4.66 11.81 -4.10
C GLN A 37 3.66 10.81 -3.51
N THR A 38 3.83 9.54 -3.82
CA THR A 38 2.93 8.48 -3.37
C THR A 38 3.13 8.19 -1.89
N TRP A 39 2.04 8.12 -1.16
CA TRP A 39 2.03 7.61 0.22
C TRP A 39 1.52 6.18 0.21
N ILE A 40 2.24 5.29 0.90
CA ILE A 40 1.91 3.87 0.96
C ILE A 40 1.72 3.47 2.42
N VAL A 41 0.54 2.95 2.72
CA VAL A 41 0.25 2.40 4.05
C VAL A 41 0.76 0.96 4.08
N HIS A 42 1.80 0.73 4.89
CA HIS A 42 2.50 -0.54 5.00
C HIS A 42 1.88 -1.43 6.06
N GLY A 43 1.83 -2.73 5.79
CA GLY A 43 1.31 -3.69 6.77
C GLY A 43 -0.18 -3.55 7.06
N PHE A 44 -0.96 -3.17 6.07
CA PHE A 44 -2.38 -2.89 6.26
C PHE A 44 -3.16 -4.16 6.60
N ARG A 45 -3.94 -4.10 7.68
CA ARG A 45 -4.79 -5.21 8.14
C ARG A 45 -6.25 -4.79 8.30
N GLY A 46 -6.58 -3.57 7.90
CA GLY A 46 -7.89 -2.97 8.12
C GLY A 46 -8.98 -3.55 7.23
N LYS A 47 -10.21 -3.14 7.53
CA LYS A 47 -11.40 -3.58 6.82
C LYS A 47 -11.52 -2.90 5.44
N PRO A 48 -12.35 -3.44 4.53
CA PRO A 48 -12.50 -2.88 3.19
C PRO A 48 -12.94 -1.42 3.16
N GLN A 49 -13.76 -1.00 4.11
CA GLN A 49 -14.22 0.40 4.17
C GLN A 49 -13.06 1.37 4.37
N LEU A 50 -12.13 1.00 5.25
CA LEU A 50 -10.92 1.82 5.47
C LEU A 50 -10.00 1.78 4.27
N ALA A 51 -9.82 0.60 3.66
CA ALA A 51 -9.03 0.47 2.43
C ALA A 51 -9.57 1.38 1.34
N THR A 52 -10.89 1.38 1.14
CA THR A 52 -11.56 2.23 0.15
C THR A 52 -11.33 3.70 0.45
N GLN A 53 -11.44 4.10 1.71
CA GLN A 53 -11.22 5.48 2.13
C GLN A 53 -9.79 5.95 1.84
N LEU A 54 -8.79 5.11 2.15
CA LEU A 54 -7.39 5.42 1.87
C LEU A 54 -7.16 5.57 0.36
N VAL A 55 -7.63 4.63 -0.42
CA VAL A 55 -7.46 4.64 -1.88
C VAL A 55 -8.17 5.82 -2.52
N ASN A 56 -9.39 6.14 -2.07
CA ASN A 56 -10.13 7.29 -2.60
C ASN A 56 -9.46 8.62 -2.30
N ASN A 57 -8.60 8.66 -1.28
CA ASN A 57 -7.79 9.83 -0.97
C ASN A 57 -6.41 9.81 -1.65
N GLY A 58 -6.17 8.85 -2.52
CA GLY A 58 -4.96 8.79 -3.33
C GLY A 58 -3.79 8.02 -2.72
N LEU A 59 -4.00 7.33 -1.60
CA LEU A 59 -2.95 6.53 -1.00
C LEU A 59 -2.90 5.15 -1.63
N CYS A 60 -1.72 4.53 -1.58
CA CYS A 60 -1.53 3.12 -1.92
C CYS A 60 -1.51 2.28 -0.65
N ILE A 61 -1.73 1.00 -0.79
CA ILE A 61 -1.79 0.06 0.33
C ILE A 61 -0.86 -1.11 0.04
N SER A 62 -0.04 -1.45 1.03
CA SER A 62 0.83 -2.62 0.99
C SER A 62 0.31 -3.69 1.94
N LEU A 63 0.09 -4.90 1.41
CA LEU A 63 -0.43 -6.03 2.16
C LEU A 63 0.67 -7.03 2.47
N GLY A 64 0.66 -7.55 3.69
CA GLY A 64 1.58 -8.60 4.13
C GLY A 64 0.84 -9.89 4.49
N GLU A 65 1.53 -10.76 5.24
CA GLU A 65 1.01 -12.08 5.62
C GLU A 65 -0.37 -12.04 6.29
N GLN A 66 -0.61 -11.03 7.12
CA GLN A 66 -1.84 -10.94 7.92
C GLN A 66 -2.89 -10.03 7.31
N PHE A 67 -2.92 -9.96 5.99
CA PHE A 67 -3.87 -9.12 5.28
C PHE A 67 -5.32 -9.58 5.51
N ASN A 68 -6.25 -8.63 5.38
CA ASN A 68 -7.68 -8.91 5.39
C ASN A 68 -8.11 -9.33 3.96
N PRO A 69 -8.63 -10.56 3.76
CA PRO A 69 -8.96 -11.03 2.41
C PRO A 69 -10.00 -10.17 1.67
N GLU A 70 -10.98 -9.65 2.39
CA GLU A 70 -11.99 -8.78 1.77
C GLU A 70 -11.37 -7.46 1.32
N SER A 71 -10.45 -6.92 2.11
CA SER A 71 -9.72 -5.72 1.74
C SER A 71 -8.83 -5.98 0.53
N ALA A 72 -8.15 -7.13 0.49
CA ALA A 72 -7.30 -7.51 -0.65
C ALA A 72 -8.12 -7.53 -1.94
N ALA A 73 -9.35 -8.05 -1.89
CA ALA A 73 -10.24 -8.10 -3.05
C ALA A 73 -10.72 -6.71 -3.50
N SER A 74 -10.80 -5.75 -2.58
CA SER A 74 -11.38 -4.43 -2.86
C SER A 74 -10.36 -3.38 -3.34
N ILE A 75 -9.07 -3.61 -3.15
CA ILE A 75 -8.04 -2.64 -3.50
C ILE A 75 -7.82 -2.65 -5.03
N PRO A 76 -7.91 -1.48 -5.71
CA PRO A 76 -7.56 -1.41 -7.13
C PRO A 76 -6.12 -1.83 -7.38
N GLY A 77 -5.88 -2.54 -8.47
CA GLY A 77 -4.55 -3.07 -8.78
C GLY A 77 -3.46 -2.01 -8.80
N GLU A 78 -3.76 -0.82 -9.32
CA GLU A 78 -2.78 0.28 -9.42
C GLU A 78 -2.43 0.91 -8.07
N ARG A 79 -3.12 0.53 -6.99
CA ARG A 79 -2.88 1.03 -5.63
C ARG A 79 -2.31 -0.03 -4.71
N LEU A 80 -1.98 -1.21 -5.25
CA LEU A 80 -1.59 -2.37 -4.47
C LEU A 80 -0.07 -2.56 -4.47
N PHE A 81 0.46 -2.85 -3.27
CA PHE A 81 1.80 -3.39 -3.06
C PHE A 81 1.70 -4.60 -2.15
N VAL A 82 2.72 -5.43 -2.15
CA VAL A 82 2.82 -6.62 -1.31
C VAL A 82 4.19 -6.67 -0.66
N GLU A 83 4.24 -7.07 0.61
CA GLU A 83 5.47 -7.10 1.40
C GLU A 83 5.56 -8.37 2.24
N SER A 84 6.79 -8.74 2.63
CA SER A 84 7.03 -9.78 3.61
C SER A 84 7.44 -9.23 4.98
N ASP A 85 8.07 -8.05 4.98
CA ASP A 85 8.58 -7.37 6.18
C ASP A 85 9.23 -8.36 7.16
N GLU A 86 8.73 -8.47 8.41
CA GLU A 86 9.25 -9.39 9.40
C GLU A 86 8.59 -10.77 9.37
N SER A 87 7.78 -11.04 8.37
CA SER A 87 7.10 -12.33 8.22
C SER A 87 8.09 -13.45 7.93
N ARG A 88 7.83 -14.63 8.51
CA ARG A 88 8.57 -15.85 8.19
C ARG A 88 8.05 -16.53 6.93
N MET A 89 6.88 -16.13 6.46
CA MET A 89 6.29 -16.68 5.25
C MET A 89 7.08 -16.16 4.03
N PRO A 90 7.47 -17.03 3.09
CA PRO A 90 8.12 -16.57 1.87
C PRO A 90 7.27 -15.58 1.10
N LEU A 91 7.90 -14.60 0.47
CA LEU A 91 7.20 -13.54 -0.27
C LEU A 91 6.32 -14.12 -1.39
N ASP A 92 6.78 -15.14 -2.09
CA ASP A 92 6.02 -15.79 -3.15
C ASP A 92 4.72 -16.42 -2.62
N GLU A 93 4.74 -16.97 -1.40
CA GLU A 93 3.54 -17.51 -0.79
C GLU A 93 2.55 -16.39 -0.41
N ILE A 94 3.04 -15.27 0.09
CA ILE A 94 2.20 -14.10 0.39
C ILE A 94 1.53 -13.61 -0.90
N TYR A 95 2.28 -13.48 -1.98
CA TYR A 95 1.75 -13.12 -3.30
C TYR A 95 0.65 -14.08 -3.74
N ALA A 96 0.88 -15.38 -3.59
CA ALA A 96 -0.09 -16.40 -3.98
C ALA A 96 -1.40 -16.29 -3.18
N ARG A 97 -1.30 -16.06 -1.88
CA ARG A 97 -2.49 -15.90 -1.03
C ARG A 97 -3.29 -14.65 -1.38
N ILE A 98 -2.61 -13.54 -1.64
CA ILE A 98 -3.29 -12.29 -2.01
C ILE A 98 -3.93 -12.42 -3.40
N ALA A 99 -3.23 -13.02 -4.35
CA ALA A 99 -3.79 -13.26 -5.68
C ALA A 99 -5.04 -14.13 -5.60
N ALA A 100 -5.03 -15.18 -4.77
CA ALA A 100 -6.19 -16.03 -4.55
C ALA A 100 -7.37 -15.23 -3.96
N ALA A 101 -7.12 -14.38 -2.97
CA ALA A 101 -8.14 -13.53 -2.37
C ALA A 101 -8.73 -12.56 -3.39
N ARG A 102 -7.92 -12.07 -4.32
CA ARG A 102 -8.34 -11.17 -5.40
C ARG A 102 -8.97 -11.93 -6.59
N LYS A 103 -8.93 -13.26 -6.58
CA LYS A 103 -9.40 -14.10 -7.69
C LYS A 103 -8.76 -13.71 -9.01
N GLN A 104 -7.46 -13.53 -8.96
CA GLN A 104 -6.64 -12.99 -10.05
C GLN A 104 -5.43 -13.88 -10.27
N PRO A 105 -4.97 -14.10 -11.53
CA PRO A 105 -3.72 -14.82 -11.76
C PRO A 105 -2.55 -14.10 -11.10
N ILE A 106 -1.65 -14.86 -10.47
CA ILE A 106 -0.51 -14.29 -9.76
C ILE A 106 0.39 -13.49 -10.70
N GLU A 107 0.55 -13.95 -11.94
CA GLU A 107 1.38 -13.27 -12.94
C GLU A 107 0.83 -11.89 -13.28
N THR A 108 -0.48 -11.77 -13.40
CA THR A 108 -1.15 -10.49 -13.66
C THR A 108 -0.96 -9.53 -12.52
N MET A 109 -1.13 -10.01 -11.28
CA MET A 109 -0.96 -9.19 -10.09
C MET A 109 0.51 -8.74 -9.94
N THR A 110 1.45 -9.65 -10.12
CA THR A 110 2.88 -9.36 -10.01
C THR A 110 3.31 -8.31 -11.03
N ALA A 111 2.84 -8.43 -12.28
CA ALA A 111 3.14 -7.45 -13.32
C ALA A 111 2.56 -6.07 -12.98
N GLN A 112 1.36 -6.03 -12.42
CA GLN A 112 0.74 -4.77 -11.99
C GLN A 112 1.54 -4.11 -10.86
N ILE A 113 1.97 -4.89 -9.86
CA ILE A 113 2.77 -4.36 -8.75
C ILE A 113 4.11 -3.82 -9.25
N SER A 114 4.74 -4.50 -10.20
CA SER A 114 5.99 -4.02 -10.80
C SER A 114 5.78 -2.66 -11.48
N ARG A 115 4.70 -2.50 -12.23
CA ARG A 115 4.36 -1.22 -12.84
C ARG A 115 4.09 -0.13 -11.79
N ASN A 116 3.43 -0.50 -10.70
CA ASN A 116 3.18 0.43 -9.60
C ASN A 116 4.49 0.92 -8.99
N ALA A 117 5.43 0.01 -8.77
CA ALA A 117 6.75 0.35 -8.22
C ALA A 117 7.50 1.31 -9.13
N ASP A 118 7.51 1.04 -10.43
CA ASP A 118 8.16 1.92 -11.42
C ASP A 118 7.53 3.32 -11.40
N ARG A 119 6.20 3.38 -11.38
CA ARG A 119 5.46 4.65 -11.37
C ARG A 119 5.75 5.46 -10.11
N CYS A 120 5.91 4.79 -8.97
CA CYS A 120 6.15 5.46 -7.68
C CYS A 120 7.62 5.75 -7.42
N GLY A 121 8.52 5.30 -8.27
CA GLY A 121 9.95 5.57 -8.12
C GLY A 121 10.69 4.62 -7.19
N PHE A 122 10.15 3.42 -6.96
CA PHE A 122 10.87 2.38 -6.22
C PHE A 122 11.86 1.67 -7.13
N ALA A 123 13.06 1.40 -6.58
CA ALA A 123 14.04 0.53 -7.20
C ALA A 123 13.90 -0.88 -6.59
N PHE A 124 13.80 -1.86 -7.43
CA PHE A 124 13.77 -3.28 -7.01
C PHE A 124 15.01 -3.97 -7.51
#